data_6a26d8ce9dae1c6dda876e2d9da77a7f
#
_entry.id   6a26d8ce9dae1c6dda876e2d9da77a7f
#
_cell.length_a   1.000
_cell.length_b   1.000
_cell.length_c   1.000
_cell.angle_alpha   90.00
_cell.angle_beta   90.00
_cell.angle_gamma   90.00
#
_symmetry.space_group_name_H-M   'P 1'
#
loop_
_entity.id
_entity.type
_entity.pdbx_description
1 polymer ?
#
loop_
_entity_poly.entity_id
_entity_poly.type
_entity_poly.pdbx_seq_one_letter_code
_entity_poly.pdbx_strand_id
1 'polypeptide(L)'
;MIIKPRMYPLYIKKLKALQRRLLLEHPKFELIKEDCGKRIAGYRGEQSLDYHLGFLAEHQYHILHDVRIYDGTHFFQLDTVILSKKFILILEVKNITGTLYFDSDFNQLIRIQDEKRESFPDPILQVERQSHQLRKWLRLVKHSNLPVQSLVVIGSPRTILETAPQNEKIYKKVIHSAKLPFAILSIEQDYKKNYLSEKQLFQLSQQMVTNHTPLNIDILAQYKIPKGDILKGVICSYC
;
A
#
# COMPACT_ATOMS: atom_id res chain seq x y z
N MET A 1 0.04 17.99 4.77
CA MET A 1 -0.08 17.59 6.20
C MET A 1 -0.39 16.10 6.32
N ILE A 2 0.31 15.37 7.20
CA ILE A 2 -0.01 13.96 7.48
C ILE A 2 -1.18 13.90 8.47
N ILE A 3 -2.33 13.38 8.03
CA ILE A 3 -3.55 13.23 8.84
C ILE A 3 -3.57 11.89 9.56
N LYS A 4 -3.16 10.81 8.88
CA LYS A 4 -2.99 9.48 9.47
C LYS A 4 -1.56 9.02 9.25
N PRO A 5 -0.72 9.00 10.30
CA PRO A 5 0.66 8.55 10.16
C PRO A 5 0.76 7.06 9.85
N ARG A 6 1.86 6.67 9.22
CA ARG A 6 2.20 5.28 8.99
C ARG A 6 2.58 4.62 10.31
N MET A 7 1.84 3.62 10.71
CA MET A 7 2.12 2.85 11.92
C MET A 7 2.88 1.58 11.56
N TYR A 8 3.73 1.11 12.48
CA TYR A 8 4.37 -0.20 12.30
C TYR A 8 3.30 -1.30 12.34
N PRO A 9 3.18 -2.13 11.29
CA PRO A 9 2.05 -3.04 11.13
C PRO A 9 1.91 -4.06 12.26
N LEU A 10 0.68 -4.19 12.81
CA LEU A 10 0.37 -5.16 13.85
C LEU A 10 0.68 -6.59 13.40
N TYR A 11 0.44 -6.90 12.14
CA TYR A 11 0.74 -8.21 11.57
C TYR A 11 2.23 -8.58 11.68
N ILE A 12 3.14 -7.64 11.39
CA ILE A 12 4.59 -7.85 11.54
C ILE A 12 4.95 -8.05 13.02
N LYS A 13 4.35 -7.27 13.93
CA LYS A 13 4.56 -7.45 15.38
C LYS A 13 4.17 -8.87 15.82
N LYS A 14 3.02 -9.34 15.35
CA LYS A 14 2.53 -10.69 15.64
C LYS A 14 3.46 -11.77 15.08
N LEU A 15 3.93 -11.65 13.82
CA LEU A 15 4.87 -12.60 13.23
C LEU A 15 6.19 -12.66 13.98
N LYS A 16 6.75 -11.51 14.38
CA LYS A 16 7.96 -11.44 15.20
C LYS A 16 7.75 -12.08 16.58
N ALA A 17 6.58 -11.83 17.19
CA ALA A 17 6.26 -12.46 18.48
C ALA A 17 6.14 -13.98 18.34
N LEU A 18 5.53 -14.45 17.25
CA LEU A 18 5.40 -15.88 16.97
C LEU A 18 6.76 -16.55 16.75
N GLN A 19 7.66 -15.94 15.95
CA GLN A 19 9.03 -16.46 15.76
C GLN A 19 9.81 -16.63 17.07
N ARG A 20 9.63 -15.70 18.03
CA ARG A 20 10.30 -15.79 19.33
C ARG A 20 9.71 -16.86 20.25
N ARG A 21 8.53 -17.39 19.91
CA ARG A 21 7.78 -18.33 20.75
C ARG A 21 7.58 -19.71 20.11
N LEU A 22 8.19 -19.95 18.96
CA LEU A 22 8.24 -21.26 18.33
C LEU A 22 9.65 -21.84 18.49
N LEU A 23 9.73 -23.15 18.66
CA LEU A 23 11.00 -23.85 18.54
C LEU A 23 11.54 -23.72 17.10
N LEU A 24 12.87 -23.67 16.96
CA LEU A 24 13.53 -23.54 15.65
C LEU A 24 13.21 -24.72 14.72
N GLU A 25 13.00 -25.89 15.31
CA GLU A 25 12.68 -27.15 14.63
C GLU A 25 11.20 -27.26 14.23
N HIS A 26 10.37 -26.29 14.65
CA HIS A 26 8.93 -26.32 14.32
C HIS A 26 8.71 -26.25 12.80
N PRO A 27 7.91 -27.15 12.19
CA PRO A 27 7.74 -27.25 10.73
C PRO A 27 7.32 -25.96 10.03
N LYS A 28 6.71 -25.02 10.73
CA LYS A 28 6.26 -23.71 10.20
C LYS A 28 7.26 -22.58 10.45
N PHE A 29 8.37 -22.81 11.15
CA PHE A 29 9.27 -21.73 11.55
C PHE A 29 9.85 -20.98 10.36
N GLU A 30 10.45 -21.68 9.39
CA GLU A 30 11.05 -21.06 8.23
C GLU A 30 10.02 -20.35 7.33
N LEU A 31 8.82 -20.91 7.16
CA LEU A 31 7.72 -20.26 6.42
C LEU A 31 7.35 -18.91 7.08
N ILE A 32 7.19 -18.89 8.43
CA ILE A 32 6.84 -17.66 9.16
C ILE A 32 7.96 -16.63 9.07
N LYS A 33 9.21 -17.06 9.13
CA LYS A 33 10.40 -16.21 9.00
C LYS A 33 10.48 -15.56 7.62
N GLU A 34 10.24 -16.34 6.57
CA GLU A 34 10.17 -15.85 5.19
C GLU A 34 9.04 -14.83 5.00
N ASP A 35 7.83 -15.16 5.45
CA ASP A 35 6.67 -14.26 5.38
C ASP A 35 6.90 -12.96 6.17
N CYS A 36 7.53 -13.06 7.34
CA CYS A 36 7.91 -11.89 8.13
C CYS A 36 8.90 -11.01 7.36
N GLY A 37 9.90 -11.60 6.72
CA GLY A 37 10.88 -10.90 5.87
C GLY A 37 10.20 -10.17 4.72
N LYS A 38 9.31 -10.85 3.98
CA LYS A 38 8.53 -10.25 2.88
C LYS A 38 7.68 -9.07 3.36
N ARG A 39 7.01 -9.20 4.50
CA ARG A 39 6.19 -8.11 5.07
C ARG A 39 7.02 -6.92 5.54
N ILE A 40 8.18 -7.16 6.14
CA ILE A 40 9.11 -6.08 6.52
C ILE A 40 9.63 -5.35 5.28
N ALA A 41 9.99 -6.07 4.23
CA ALA A 41 10.43 -5.47 2.96
C ALA A 41 9.32 -4.61 2.33
N GLY A 42 8.07 -5.08 2.33
CA GLY A 42 6.92 -4.30 1.89
C GLY A 42 6.76 -3.00 2.69
N TYR A 43 6.72 -3.10 4.02
CA TYR A 43 6.62 -1.94 4.91
C TYR A 43 7.74 -0.91 4.70
N ARG A 44 8.99 -1.36 4.52
CA ARG A 44 10.13 -0.48 4.22
C ARG A 44 9.96 0.23 2.87
N GLY A 45 9.41 -0.47 1.88
CA GLY A 45 9.08 0.11 0.58
C GLY A 45 8.04 1.22 0.70
N GLU A 46 6.97 0.97 1.44
CA GLU A 46 5.98 2.01 1.71
C GLU A 46 6.59 3.20 2.47
N GLN A 47 7.42 2.94 3.49
CA GLN A 47 8.10 3.96 4.29
C GLN A 47 9.06 4.82 3.44
N SER A 48 9.68 4.26 2.40
CA SER A 48 10.58 5.01 1.53
C SER A 48 9.89 6.15 0.77
N LEU A 49 8.56 6.09 0.62
CA LEU A 49 7.80 7.18 0.01
C LEU A 49 7.73 8.42 0.91
N ASP A 50 7.87 8.28 2.21
CA ASP A 50 7.71 9.37 3.17
C ASP A 50 8.72 10.51 2.87
N TYR A 51 9.93 10.16 2.42
CA TYR A 51 10.92 11.14 1.94
C TYR A 51 10.40 11.95 0.75
N HIS A 52 9.85 11.29 -0.26
CA HIS A 52 9.34 11.95 -1.47
C HIS A 52 8.06 12.74 -1.21
N LEU A 53 7.23 12.28 -0.28
CA LEU A 53 6.01 12.98 0.14
C LEU A 53 6.33 14.25 0.95
N GLY A 54 7.49 14.30 1.60
CA GLY A 54 7.97 15.48 2.31
C GLY A 54 8.24 16.71 1.43
N PHE A 55 8.35 16.54 0.11
CA PHE A 55 8.48 17.67 -0.85
C PHE A 55 7.14 18.31 -1.21
N LEU A 56 6.02 17.72 -0.79
CA LEU A 56 4.69 18.28 -1.07
C LEU A 56 4.37 19.43 -0.12
N ALA A 57 3.68 20.47 -0.64
CA ALA A 57 3.24 21.59 0.15
C ALA A 57 2.22 21.14 1.22
N GLU A 58 2.55 21.28 2.51
CA GLU A 58 1.80 20.74 3.65
C GLU A 58 0.33 21.18 3.69
N HIS A 59 0.04 22.42 3.32
CA HIS A 59 -1.31 22.99 3.36
C HIS A 59 -2.20 22.59 2.18
N GLN A 60 -1.63 22.00 1.12
CA GLN A 60 -2.38 21.63 -0.09
C GLN A 60 -2.88 20.18 -0.06
N TYR A 61 -2.16 19.31 0.65
CA TYR A 61 -2.39 17.88 0.62
C TYR A 61 -2.59 17.30 2.02
N HIS A 62 -3.60 16.46 2.16
CA HIS A 62 -3.79 15.59 3.32
C HIS A 62 -3.35 14.19 2.96
N ILE A 63 -2.41 13.64 3.72
CA ILE A 63 -1.81 12.33 3.48
C ILE A 63 -2.28 11.38 4.57
N LEU A 64 -2.81 10.22 4.16
CA LEU A 64 -3.23 9.15 5.05
C LEU A 64 -2.52 7.85 4.62
N HIS A 65 -1.90 7.18 5.57
CA HIS A 65 -1.23 5.90 5.34
C HIS A 65 -2.04 4.74 5.90
N ASP A 66 -1.96 3.58 5.23
CA ASP A 66 -2.57 2.33 5.68
C ASP A 66 -4.05 2.50 6.05
N VAL A 67 -4.86 2.91 5.07
CA VAL A 67 -6.30 3.13 5.26
C VAL A 67 -7.06 1.90 4.81
N ARG A 68 -7.79 1.25 5.74
CA ARG A 68 -8.66 0.12 5.43
C ARG A 68 -10.09 0.47 5.78
N ILE A 69 -10.97 0.50 4.77
CA ILE A 69 -12.36 0.99 4.86
C ILE A 69 -13.31 -0.07 4.29
N TYR A 70 -14.54 -0.09 4.80
CA TYR A 70 -15.64 -0.90 4.28
C TYR A 70 -16.44 -0.09 3.25
N ASP A 71 -16.60 -0.61 2.04
CA ASP A 71 -17.29 0.08 0.94
C ASP A 71 -18.82 -0.17 0.89
N GLY A 72 -19.35 -0.81 1.95
CA GLY A 72 -20.72 -1.29 2.02
C GLY A 72 -20.88 -2.77 1.61
N THR A 73 -19.83 -3.40 1.05
CA THR A 73 -19.83 -4.80 0.65
C THR A 73 -18.55 -5.51 1.07
N HIS A 74 -17.38 -4.88 0.86
CA HIS A 74 -16.07 -5.46 1.15
C HIS A 74 -15.17 -4.43 1.83
N PHE A 75 -14.24 -4.94 2.61
CA PHE A 75 -13.11 -4.12 3.06
C PHE A 75 -12.06 -4.01 1.95
N PHE A 76 -11.51 -2.81 1.78
CA PHE A 76 -10.36 -2.57 0.93
C PHE A 76 -9.31 -1.76 1.67
N GLN A 77 -8.06 -1.93 1.31
CA GLN A 77 -6.92 -1.27 1.94
C GLN A 77 -6.16 -0.46 0.90
N LEU A 78 -5.68 0.70 1.32
CA LEU A 78 -4.92 1.64 0.51
C LEU A 78 -3.61 1.92 1.25
N ASP A 79 -2.47 1.69 0.61
CA ASP A 79 -1.15 1.89 1.23
C ASP A 79 -0.93 3.36 1.59
N THR A 80 -1.21 4.26 0.65
CA THR A 80 -1.18 5.70 0.86
C THR A 80 -2.27 6.38 0.04
N VAL A 81 -2.96 7.33 0.65
CA VAL A 81 -3.97 8.17 -0.01
C VAL A 81 -3.59 9.63 0.19
N ILE A 82 -3.58 10.38 -0.89
CA ILE A 82 -3.38 11.82 -0.90
C ILE A 82 -4.69 12.47 -1.31
N LEU A 83 -5.21 13.35 -0.45
CA LEU A 83 -6.39 14.15 -0.74
C LEU A 83 -5.97 15.60 -0.97
N SER A 84 -6.57 16.21 -1.99
CA SER A 84 -6.50 17.64 -2.26
C SER A 84 -7.90 18.21 -2.45
N LYS A 85 -8.02 19.52 -2.62
CA LYS A 85 -9.30 20.15 -2.99
C LYS A 85 -9.79 19.73 -4.38
N LYS A 86 -8.90 19.17 -5.22
CA LYS A 86 -9.15 18.90 -6.64
C LYS A 86 -9.35 17.41 -6.96
N PHE A 87 -8.66 16.53 -6.23
CA PHE A 87 -8.66 15.09 -6.51
C PHE A 87 -8.25 14.27 -5.28
N ILE A 88 -8.50 12.97 -5.35
CA ILE A 88 -7.87 11.96 -4.48
C ILE A 88 -6.90 11.14 -5.33
N LEU A 89 -5.71 10.85 -4.79
CA LEU A 89 -4.72 9.99 -5.41
C LEU A 89 -4.42 8.80 -4.53
N ILE A 90 -4.61 7.61 -5.08
CA ILE A 90 -4.21 6.33 -4.48
C ILE A 90 -2.78 6.02 -4.91
N LEU A 91 -1.91 5.69 -3.96
CA LEU A 91 -0.58 5.18 -4.22
C LEU A 91 -0.50 3.73 -3.72
N GLU A 92 -0.27 2.81 -4.63
CA GLU A 92 0.07 1.40 -4.35
C GLU A 92 1.57 1.23 -4.47
N VAL A 93 2.22 0.74 -3.44
CA VAL A 93 3.68 0.65 -3.38
C VAL A 93 4.13 -0.77 -3.63
N LYS A 94 5.09 -0.94 -4.53
CA LYS A 94 5.76 -2.20 -4.78
C LYS A 94 7.26 -2.04 -4.52
N ASN A 95 7.78 -2.79 -3.55
CA ASN A 95 9.20 -2.82 -3.22
C ASN A 95 9.82 -4.16 -3.64
N ILE A 96 9.95 -4.35 -4.94
CA ILE A 96 10.44 -5.57 -5.58
C ILE A 96 11.69 -5.18 -6.37
N THR A 97 12.78 -5.90 -6.20
CA THR A 97 14.04 -5.72 -6.94
C THR A 97 14.10 -6.63 -8.16
N GLY A 98 15.00 -6.33 -9.12
CA GLY A 98 15.15 -7.05 -10.37
C GLY A 98 14.47 -6.33 -11.53
N THR A 99 14.25 -7.01 -12.63
CA THR A 99 13.48 -6.51 -13.77
C THR A 99 12.01 -6.87 -13.58
N LEU A 100 11.14 -5.88 -13.66
CA LEU A 100 9.69 -6.03 -13.56
C LEU A 100 9.06 -5.80 -14.93
N TYR A 101 8.59 -6.87 -15.54
CA TYR A 101 7.85 -6.81 -16.80
C TYR A 101 6.34 -6.76 -16.52
N PHE A 102 5.68 -5.70 -16.94
CA PHE A 102 4.24 -5.50 -16.83
C PHE A 102 3.57 -6.11 -18.06
N ASP A 103 3.01 -7.30 -17.88
CA ASP A 103 2.31 -8.03 -18.91
C ASP A 103 0.81 -7.67 -18.88
N SER A 104 0.42 -6.77 -19.78
CA SER A 104 -0.97 -6.30 -19.89
C SER A 104 -1.89 -7.30 -20.57
N ASP A 105 -1.37 -8.23 -21.36
CA ASP A 105 -2.18 -9.20 -22.10
C ASP A 105 -2.73 -10.25 -21.16
N PHE A 106 -1.91 -10.71 -20.21
CA PHE A 106 -2.30 -11.66 -19.16
C PHE A 106 -2.60 -11.03 -17.82
N ASN A 107 -2.47 -9.69 -17.68
CA ASN A 107 -2.72 -8.95 -16.44
C ASN A 107 -1.90 -9.50 -15.26
N GLN A 108 -0.60 -9.60 -15.44
CA GLN A 108 0.34 -10.07 -14.43
C GLN A 108 1.60 -9.21 -14.39
N LEU A 109 2.26 -9.20 -13.24
CA LEU A 109 3.58 -8.63 -13.08
C LEU A 109 4.60 -9.76 -13.00
N ILE A 110 5.59 -9.76 -13.88
CA ILE A 110 6.64 -10.77 -13.92
C ILE A 110 7.94 -10.14 -13.40
N ARG A 111 8.51 -10.73 -12.35
CA ARG A 111 9.86 -10.41 -11.90
C ARG A 111 10.86 -11.34 -12.58
N ILE A 112 11.93 -10.77 -13.07
CA ILE A 112 13.09 -11.50 -13.61
C ILE A 112 14.28 -11.12 -12.75
N GLN A 113 14.86 -12.10 -12.09
CA GLN A 113 16.05 -11.94 -11.26
C GLN A 113 16.86 -13.25 -11.23
N ASP A 114 18.17 -13.15 -11.47
CA ASP A 114 19.08 -14.31 -11.48
C ASP A 114 18.53 -15.45 -12.39
N GLU A 115 18.12 -15.09 -13.61
CA GLU A 115 17.51 -15.98 -14.64
C GLU A 115 16.18 -16.63 -14.23
N LYS A 116 15.68 -16.39 -13.01
CA LYS A 116 14.40 -16.89 -12.54
C LYS A 116 13.28 -15.91 -12.86
N ARG A 117 12.15 -16.47 -13.30
CA ARG A 117 10.91 -15.72 -13.52
C ARG A 117 9.90 -16.07 -12.45
N GLU A 118 9.30 -15.05 -11.85
CA GLU A 118 8.28 -15.19 -10.83
C GLU A 118 7.11 -14.27 -11.15
N SER A 119 5.89 -14.81 -11.11
CA SER A 119 4.68 -14.06 -11.41
C SER A 119 4.04 -13.52 -10.12
N PHE A 120 3.57 -12.28 -10.19
CA PHE A 120 2.82 -11.58 -9.16
C PHE A 120 1.49 -11.08 -9.73
N PRO A 121 0.47 -10.87 -8.86
CA PRO A 121 -0.75 -10.19 -9.28
C PRO A 121 -0.45 -8.80 -9.86
N ASP A 122 -1.18 -8.43 -10.92
CA ASP A 122 -1.02 -7.13 -11.58
C ASP A 122 -1.38 -5.98 -10.63
N PRO A 123 -0.42 -5.09 -10.31
CA PRO A 123 -0.67 -3.93 -9.46
C PRO A 123 -1.57 -2.87 -10.12
N ILE A 124 -1.67 -2.87 -11.46
CA ILE A 124 -2.59 -1.97 -12.18
C ILE A 124 -4.03 -2.38 -11.90
N LEU A 125 -4.36 -3.67 -12.04
CA LEU A 125 -5.69 -4.17 -11.67
C LEU A 125 -5.99 -3.96 -10.18
N GLN A 126 -4.96 -4.04 -9.33
CA GLN A 126 -5.11 -3.78 -7.90
C GLN A 126 -5.56 -2.34 -7.66
N VAL A 127 -4.87 -1.33 -8.21
CA VAL A 127 -5.25 0.08 -8.01
C VAL A 127 -6.54 0.45 -8.72
N GLU A 128 -6.90 -0.21 -9.81
CA GLU A 128 -8.19 -0.03 -10.48
C GLU A 128 -9.35 -0.51 -9.59
N ARG A 129 -9.20 -1.69 -8.98
CA ARG A 129 -10.17 -2.21 -8.01
C ARG A 129 -10.28 -1.31 -6.79
N GLN A 130 -9.15 -0.88 -6.20
CA GLN A 130 -9.12 0.06 -5.09
C GLN A 130 -9.80 1.39 -5.45
N SER A 131 -9.55 1.91 -6.65
CA SER A 131 -10.19 3.13 -7.17
C SER A 131 -11.72 2.96 -7.30
N HIS A 132 -12.17 1.80 -7.78
CA HIS A 132 -13.61 1.48 -7.86
C HIS A 132 -14.25 1.43 -6.47
N GLN A 133 -13.62 0.75 -5.52
CA GLN A 133 -14.09 0.65 -4.14
C GLN A 133 -14.10 2.01 -3.42
N LEU A 134 -13.05 2.82 -3.62
CA LEU A 134 -13.01 4.17 -3.07
C LEU A 134 -14.12 5.06 -3.65
N ARG A 135 -14.38 5.02 -4.97
CA ARG A 135 -15.51 5.76 -5.58
C ARG A 135 -16.86 5.29 -5.03
N LYS A 136 -17.01 3.99 -4.77
CA LYS A 136 -18.23 3.46 -4.14
C LYS A 136 -18.40 4.02 -2.72
N TRP A 137 -17.34 4.03 -1.91
CA TRP A 137 -17.36 4.62 -0.57
C TRP A 137 -17.62 6.14 -0.62
N LEU A 138 -16.99 6.87 -1.56
CA LEU A 138 -17.23 8.32 -1.73
C LEU A 138 -18.70 8.64 -2.04
N ARG A 139 -19.42 7.77 -2.77
CA ARG A 139 -20.87 7.93 -2.98
C ARG A 139 -21.64 7.82 -1.66
N LEU A 140 -21.26 6.87 -0.79
CA LEU A 140 -21.92 6.70 0.52
C LEU A 140 -21.75 7.94 1.40
N VAL A 141 -20.60 8.62 1.31
CA VAL A 141 -20.29 9.82 2.09
C VAL A 141 -20.57 11.13 1.35
N LYS A 142 -21.32 11.08 0.24
CA LYS A 142 -21.81 12.24 -0.54
C LYS A 142 -20.70 13.08 -1.20
N HIS A 143 -19.61 12.45 -1.59
CA HIS A 143 -18.49 13.06 -2.34
C HIS A 143 -18.26 12.40 -3.71
N SER A 144 -19.34 12.00 -4.40
CA SER A 144 -19.28 11.24 -5.66
C SER A 144 -18.58 11.95 -6.82
N ASN A 145 -18.55 13.27 -6.81
CA ASN A 145 -17.99 14.09 -7.90
C ASN A 145 -16.47 14.31 -7.78
N LEU A 146 -15.86 13.89 -6.66
CA LEU A 146 -14.42 14.08 -6.46
C LEU A 146 -13.63 13.11 -7.33
N PRO A 147 -12.75 13.60 -8.23
CA PRO A 147 -11.94 12.74 -9.08
C PRO A 147 -11.02 11.84 -8.27
N VAL A 148 -10.91 10.57 -8.68
CA VAL A 148 -10.00 9.59 -8.07
C VAL A 148 -8.97 9.16 -9.11
N GLN A 149 -7.71 9.41 -8.81
CA GLN A 149 -6.53 8.98 -9.54
C GLN A 149 -5.80 7.87 -8.79
N SER A 150 -4.93 7.14 -9.48
CA SER A 150 -4.12 6.10 -8.87
C SER A 150 -2.79 5.94 -9.59
N LEU A 151 -1.74 5.63 -8.82
CA LEU A 151 -0.41 5.30 -9.33
C LEU A 151 0.13 4.05 -8.62
N VAL A 152 0.85 3.25 -9.36
CA VAL A 152 1.73 2.21 -8.83
C VAL A 152 3.13 2.81 -8.69
N VAL A 153 3.68 2.79 -7.48
CA VAL A 153 4.96 3.39 -7.17
C VAL A 153 5.98 2.30 -6.85
N ILE A 154 7.05 2.25 -7.62
CA ILE A 154 8.16 1.33 -7.38
C ILE A 154 9.15 2.00 -6.45
N GLY A 155 9.27 1.45 -5.22
CA GLY A 155 10.08 2.02 -4.14
C GLY A 155 11.58 1.81 -4.34
N SER A 156 12.01 0.69 -4.95
CA SER A 156 13.42 0.40 -5.18
C SER A 156 13.96 1.14 -6.43
N PRO A 157 14.99 1.97 -6.30
CA PRO A 157 15.58 2.67 -7.45
C PRO A 157 16.39 1.74 -8.38
N ARG A 158 16.71 0.51 -7.92
CA ARG A 158 17.48 -0.48 -8.69
C ARG A 158 16.59 -1.37 -9.58
N THR A 159 15.29 -1.22 -9.50
CA THR A 159 14.34 -2.01 -10.26
C THR A 159 14.28 -1.49 -11.69
N ILE A 160 14.41 -2.39 -12.66
CA ILE A 160 14.20 -2.08 -14.08
C ILE A 160 12.73 -2.31 -14.40
N LEU A 161 12.12 -1.35 -15.11
CA LEU A 161 10.70 -1.45 -15.50
C LEU A 161 10.62 -1.71 -17.00
N GLU A 162 9.90 -2.75 -17.36
CA GLU A 162 9.68 -3.16 -18.75
C GLU A 162 8.20 -3.43 -19.01
N THR A 163 7.78 -3.20 -20.23
CA THR A 163 6.43 -3.55 -20.73
C THR A 163 6.50 -3.69 -22.26
N ALA A 164 5.43 -4.20 -22.87
CA ALA A 164 5.31 -4.23 -24.31
C ALA A 164 5.40 -2.81 -24.91
N PRO A 165 5.98 -2.67 -26.11
CA PRO A 165 6.04 -1.37 -26.81
C PRO A 165 4.65 -0.71 -26.89
N GLN A 166 4.62 0.63 -26.81
CA GLN A 166 3.41 1.46 -26.93
C GLN A 166 2.34 1.24 -25.86
N ASN A 167 2.68 0.64 -24.72
CA ASN A 167 1.75 0.47 -23.62
C ASN A 167 1.61 1.75 -22.77
N GLU A 168 0.91 2.77 -23.35
CA GLU A 168 0.71 4.06 -22.69
C GLU A 168 0.07 3.96 -21.30
N LYS A 169 -0.78 2.95 -21.08
CA LYS A 169 -1.43 2.75 -19.78
C LYS A 169 -0.40 2.51 -18.68
N ILE A 170 0.59 1.66 -18.94
CA ILE A 170 1.66 1.36 -17.98
C ILE A 170 2.51 2.61 -17.73
N TYR A 171 2.96 3.30 -18.79
CA TYR A 171 3.80 4.49 -18.67
C TYR A 171 3.13 5.64 -17.90
N LYS A 172 1.78 5.73 -17.95
CA LYS A 172 1.01 6.73 -17.21
C LYS A 172 0.71 6.33 -15.76
N LYS A 173 0.72 5.03 -15.44
CA LYS A 173 0.28 4.49 -14.15
C LYS A 173 1.42 4.02 -13.27
N VAL A 174 2.55 3.62 -13.83
CA VAL A 174 3.69 3.07 -13.09
C VAL A 174 4.85 4.06 -13.08
N ILE A 175 5.35 4.38 -11.89
CA ILE A 175 6.46 5.31 -11.74
C ILE A 175 7.45 4.82 -10.68
N HIS A 176 8.70 5.23 -10.78
CA HIS A 176 9.62 5.17 -9.64
C HIS A 176 9.30 6.25 -8.61
N SER A 177 9.57 5.95 -7.34
CA SER A 177 9.30 6.86 -6.21
C SER A 177 9.91 8.26 -6.39
N ALA A 178 11.09 8.37 -7.01
CA ALA A 178 11.73 9.66 -7.29
C ALA A 178 10.90 10.59 -8.21
N LYS A 179 10.04 10.02 -9.07
CA LYS A 179 9.15 10.79 -9.95
C LYS A 179 7.88 11.28 -9.24
N LEU A 180 7.59 10.76 -8.04
CA LEU A 180 6.30 10.96 -7.36
C LEU A 180 5.93 12.45 -7.16
N PRO A 181 6.81 13.34 -6.66
CA PRO A 181 6.44 14.75 -6.49
C PRO A 181 6.03 15.41 -7.80
N PHE A 182 6.75 15.15 -8.89
CA PHE A 182 6.46 15.70 -10.22
C PHE A 182 5.16 15.14 -10.80
N ALA A 183 4.90 13.84 -10.59
CA ALA A 183 3.65 13.21 -11.03
C ALA A 183 2.43 13.82 -10.32
N ILE A 184 2.53 14.10 -9.02
CA ILE A 184 1.45 14.75 -8.26
C ILE A 184 1.20 16.17 -8.77
N LEU A 185 2.25 16.95 -9.02
CA LEU A 185 2.12 18.29 -9.58
C LEU A 185 1.49 18.28 -10.98
N SER A 186 1.87 17.30 -11.83
CA SER A 186 1.25 17.13 -13.16
C SER A 186 -0.24 16.81 -13.03
N ILE A 187 -0.62 15.86 -12.17
CA ILE A 187 -2.03 15.53 -11.91
C ILE A 187 -2.78 16.78 -11.42
N GLU A 188 -2.19 17.58 -10.53
CA GLU A 188 -2.83 18.79 -10.04
C GLU A 188 -3.11 19.82 -11.13
N GLN A 189 -2.21 19.95 -12.12
CA GLN A 189 -2.37 20.83 -13.27
C GLN A 189 -3.51 20.41 -14.19
N ASP A 190 -3.81 19.12 -14.28
CA ASP A 190 -4.92 18.59 -15.08
C ASP A 190 -6.29 19.00 -14.53
N TYR A 191 -6.38 19.30 -13.24
CA TYR A 191 -7.62 19.69 -12.57
C TYR A 191 -7.67 21.20 -12.31
N LYS A 192 -8.50 21.93 -13.07
CA LYS A 192 -8.67 23.40 -12.94
C LYS A 192 -9.66 23.76 -11.81
N LYS A 193 -10.55 22.87 -11.44
CA LYS A 193 -11.64 23.12 -10.47
C LYS A 193 -11.32 22.55 -9.09
N ASN A 194 -11.64 23.31 -8.05
CA ASN A 194 -11.74 22.78 -6.69
C ASN A 194 -13.11 22.14 -6.49
N TYR A 195 -13.14 20.89 -6.09
CA TYR A 195 -14.34 20.12 -5.75
C TYR A 195 -14.67 20.23 -4.26
N LEU A 196 -13.68 20.54 -3.44
CA LEU A 196 -13.83 20.68 -1.99
C LEU A 196 -13.30 22.04 -1.53
N SER A 197 -13.96 22.62 -0.52
CA SER A 197 -13.38 23.67 0.33
C SER A 197 -12.35 23.07 1.30
N GLU A 198 -11.59 23.89 1.99
CA GLU A 198 -10.63 23.43 3.02
C GLU A 198 -11.35 22.66 4.15
N LYS A 199 -12.47 23.19 4.60
CA LYS A 199 -13.31 22.54 5.62
C LYS A 199 -13.80 21.16 5.17
N GLN A 200 -14.26 21.02 3.94
CA GLN A 200 -14.70 19.74 3.39
C GLN A 200 -13.54 18.76 3.20
N LEU A 201 -12.36 19.24 2.77
CA LEU A 201 -11.15 18.42 2.66
C LEU A 201 -10.76 17.86 4.03
N PHE A 202 -10.76 18.70 5.07
CA PHE A 202 -10.47 18.27 6.43
C PHE A 202 -11.51 17.27 6.93
N GLN A 203 -12.81 17.53 6.75
CA GLN A 203 -13.90 16.64 7.15
C GLN A 203 -13.81 15.29 6.47
N LEU A 204 -13.56 15.24 5.16
CA LEU A 204 -13.40 13.99 4.42
C LEU A 204 -12.19 13.19 4.91
N SER A 205 -11.07 13.86 5.18
CA SER A 205 -9.88 13.22 5.73
C SER A 205 -10.14 12.61 7.10
N GLN A 206 -10.83 13.33 7.99
CA GLN A 206 -11.21 12.82 9.32
C GLN A 206 -12.20 11.66 9.21
N GLN A 207 -13.14 11.73 8.27
CA GLN A 207 -14.08 10.66 8.02
C GLN A 207 -13.38 9.37 7.54
N MET A 208 -12.34 9.48 6.70
CA MET A 208 -11.52 8.32 6.32
C MET A 208 -10.78 7.71 7.53
N VAL A 209 -10.27 8.55 8.44
CA VAL A 209 -9.62 8.08 9.68
C VAL A 209 -10.63 7.37 10.59
N THR A 210 -11.81 7.95 10.78
CA THR A 210 -12.87 7.38 11.65
C THR A 210 -13.41 6.06 11.09
N ASN A 211 -13.53 5.93 9.77
CA ASN A 211 -14.00 4.70 9.11
C ASN A 211 -12.89 3.64 8.94
N HIS A 212 -11.63 3.98 9.28
CA HIS A 212 -10.54 3.01 9.22
C HIS A 212 -10.74 1.89 10.23
N THR A 213 -10.69 0.66 9.75
CA THR A 213 -10.75 -0.56 10.57
C THR A 213 -9.48 -1.37 10.38
N PRO A 214 -8.56 -1.41 11.35
CA PRO A 214 -7.32 -2.17 11.24
C PRO A 214 -7.56 -3.65 10.95
N LEU A 215 -6.73 -4.23 10.09
CA LEU A 215 -6.75 -5.66 9.86
C LEU A 215 -6.13 -6.39 11.06
N ASN A 216 -6.95 -7.21 11.74
CA ASN A 216 -6.53 -8.01 12.89
C ASN A 216 -6.62 -9.49 12.56
N ILE A 217 -5.52 -10.07 12.06
CA ILE A 217 -5.45 -11.49 11.69
C ILE A 217 -5.07 -12.34 12.91
N ASP A 218 -5.77 -13.46 13.08
CA ASP A 218 -5.31 -14.54 13.97
C ASP A 218 -4.20 -15.34 13.26
N ILE A 219 -2.95 -15.06 13.65
CA ILE A 219 -1.79 -15.69 13.01
C ILE A 219 -1.66 -17.17 13.36
N LEU A 220 -2.12 -17.61 14.54
CA LEU A 220 -2.08 -19.03 14.89
C LEU A 220 -3.02 -19.83 13.99
N ALA A 221 -4.24 -19.32 13.80
CA ALA A 221 -5.18 -19.92 12.88
C ALA A 221 -4.66 -19.91 11.43
N GLN A 222 -4.05 -18.79 10.97
CA GLN A 222 -3.51 -18.67 9.61
C GLN A 222 -2.42 -19.72 9.30
N TYR A 223 -1.50 -19.96 10.24
CA TYR A 223 -0.41 -20.95 10.05
C TYR A 223 -0.78 -22.34 10.59
N LYS A 224 -2.00 -22.50 11.10
CA LYS A 224 -2.49 -23.75 11.72
C LYS A 224 -1.57 -24.24 12.82
N ILE A 225 -1.18 -23.35 13.74
CA ILE A 225 -0.31 -23.64 14.88
C ILE A 225 -1.17 -23.88 16.10
N PRO A 226 -1.06 -25.07 16.74
CA PRO A 226 -1.71 -25.33 18.01
C PRO A 226 -1.19 -24.39 19.11
N LYS A 227 -2.06 -23.95 20.01
CA LYS A 227 -1.64 -23.11 21.14
C LYS A 227 -0.62 -23.80 22.07
N GLY A 228 -0.58 -25.15 22.06
CA GLY A 228 0.38 -25.94 22.82
C GLY A 228 1.82 -25.79 22.33
N ASP A 229 2.04 -25.48 21.05
CA ASP A 229 3.36 -25.34 20.45
C ASP A 229 4.02 -23.99 20.77
N ILE A 230 3.27 -23.09 21.42
CA ILE A 230 3.75 -21.76 21.79
C ILE A 230 4.49 -21.81 23.12
N LEU A 231 5.76 -21.44 23.12
CA LEU A 231 6.57 -21.29 24.33
C LEU A 231 5.95 -20.23 25.25
N LYS A 232 5.62 -20.64 26.48
CA LYS A 232 5.04 -19.77 27.50
C LYS A 232 6.16 -19.13 28.33
N GLY A 233 5.84 -18.01 28.96
CA GLY A 233 6.76 -17.33 29.89
C GLY A 233 7.09 -15.90 29.41
N VAL A 234 7.89 -15.22 30.22
CA VAL A 234 8.43 -13.88 29.92
C VAL A 234 9.66 -14.03 29.04
N ILE A 235 9.73 -13.26 27.98
CA ILE A 235 10.91 -13.19 27.11
C ILE A 235 11.68 -11.95 27.53
N CYS A 236 12.96 -12.13 27.85
CA CYS A 236 13.86 -11.03 28.13
C CYS A 236 14.02 -10.15 26.87
N SER A 237 13.97 -8.82 27.05
CA SER A 237 14.17 -7.89 25.96
C SER A 237 15.63 -7.77 25.50
N TYR A 238 16.58 -8.30 26.30
CA TYR A 238 18.03 -8.19 26.07
C TYR A 238 18.69 -9.49 25.59
N CYS A 239 18.03 -10.62 25.72
CA CYS A 239 18.46 -11.91 25.21
C CYS A 239 17.32 -12.55 24.41
#